data_b5fe551d915f8058fdbdd6a826ed39a3
#
_entry.id   b5fe551d915f8058fdbdd6a826ed39a3
#
_cell.length_a   1.000
_cell.length_b   1.000
_cell.length_c   1.000
_cell.angle_alpha   90.00
_cell.angle_beta   90.00
_cell.angle_gamma   90.00
#
_symmetry.space_group_name_H-M   'P 1'
#
loop_
_entity.id
_entity.type
_entity.pdbx_description
1 polymer ?
#
loop_
_entity_poly.entity_id
_entity_poly.type
_entity_poly.pdbx_seq_one_letter_code
_entity_poly.pdbx_strand_id
1 'polypeptide(L)'
;VTNNIESSGGAPAFDLGGGGIYNGDSSTLNLTDSTVSNNATVAQPAGGIYGFFNSTINITGSTISNNVGADVAGGLRSLGNVNIVNSTFSGNTSTAWHGGGIFHTDGNLEVTHSTFSGNSAPAGTASGILVATFGPPASAMLTNNVLEGNGGAFACAIEGGGAATITSNGGNVISDGSCNPIAGDQSSTDALLGPLADNGGPTLTHAPGAGSPAIDFAGAGGCPATDQRGEARPQGAGCDSGSVEQE
;
A
#
# COMPACT_ATOMS: atom_id res chain seq x y z
N VAL A 1 -11.58 -11.46 -3.39
CA VAL A 1 -11.03 -12.59 -2.62
C VAL A 1 -11.13 -12.25 -1.14
N THR A 2 -11.94 -12.98 -0.39
CA THR A 2 -12.26 -12.61 1.00
C THR A 2 -12.35 -13.83 1.93
N ASN A 3 -12.03 -13.59 3.22
CA ASN A 3 -12.22 -14.55 4.32
C ASN A 3 -11.50 -15.90 4.15
N ASN A 4 -10.36 -15.92 3.48
CA ASN A 4 -9.54 -17.12 3.41
C ASN A 4 -8.57 -17.16 4.60
N ILE A 5 -8.39 -18.34 5.17
CA ILE A 5 -7.39 -18.60 6.21
C ILE A 5 -6.47 -19.70 5.71
N GLU A 6 -5.23 -19.33 5.49
CA GLU A 6 -4.19 -20.31 5.22
C GLU A 6 -3.73 -20.89 6.56
N SER A 7 -3.85 -22.20 6.72
CA SER A 7 -3.60 -22.92 7.97
C SER A 7 -2.57 -24.04 7.84
N SER A 8 -1.71 -24.02 6.84
CA SER A 8 -0.67 -25.04 6.67
C SER A 8 0.31 -25.03 7.85
N GLY A 9 0.01 -25.81 8.87
CA GLY A 9 0.85 -26.03 10.05
C GLY A 9 2.06 -26.94 9.78
N GLY A 10 2.60 -26.92 8.60
CA GLY A 10 3.79 -27.65 8.23
C GLY A 10 4.96 -26.70 8.06
N ALA A 11 6.17 -27.17 8.35
CA ALA A 11 7.48 -26.53 8.31
C ALA A 11 7.58 -25.17 7.58
N PRO A 12 8.51 -24.29 7.94
CA PRO A 12 8.72 -23.01 7.29
C PRO A 12 9.13 -23.24 5.82
N ALA A 13 8.16 -23.48 4.98
CA ALA A 13 8.33 -23.42 3.55
C ALA A 13 8.16 -21.95 3.17
N PHE A 14 9.24 -21.29 2.82
CA PHE A 14 9.25 -19.94 2.26
C PHE A 14 8.42 -19.81 0.97
N ASP A 15 7.73 -20.86 0.59
CA ASP A 15 7.19 -21.08 -0.76
C ASP A 15 5.65 -21.16 -0.85
N LEU A 16 4.90 -21.01 0.24
CA LEU A 16 3.45 -21.24 0.19
C LEU A 16 2.71 -20.11 0.90
N GLY A 17 2.52 -18.94 0.22
CA GLY A 17 1.85 -18.14 0.93
C GLY A 17 1.24 -16.80 0.86
N GLY A 18 0.18 -16.64 0.26
CA GLY A 18 -0.76 -15.53 0.50
C GLY A 18 -2.05 -16.07 1.08
N GLY A 19 -2.55 -15.51 2.17
CA GLY A 19 -3.85 -15.90 2.71
C GLY A 19 -4.95 -15.76 1.66
N GLY A 20 -4.90 -14.67 0.86
CA GLY A 20 -5.83 -14.41 -0.23
C GLY A 20 -5.33 -14.90 -1.59
N ILE A 21 -4.17 -14.41 -2.03
CA ILE A 21 -3.64 -14.65 -3.37
C ILE A 21 -2.14 -14.97 -3.28
N TYR A 22 -1.70 -16.00 -3.99
CA TYR A 22 -0.30 -16.29 -4.26
C TYR A 22 0.00 -16.08 -5.75
N ASN A 23 0.95 -15.21 -6.06
CA ASN A 23 1.45 -14.97 -7.41
C ASN A 23 2.85 -15.57 -7.51
N GLY A 24 2.98 -16.69 -8.22
CA GLY A 24 4.19 -17.52 -8.29
C GLY A 24 5.37 -16.85 -8.98
N ASP A 25 6.49 -17.57 -9.04
CA ASP A 25 7.72 -17.12 -9.69
C ASP A 25 7.47 -16.70 -11.14
N SER A 26 8.05 -15.56 -11.52
CA SER A 26 8.01 -15.01 -12.88
C SER A 26 6.60 -14.82 -13.47
N SER A 27 5.55 -14.84 -12.63
CA SER A 27 4.17 -14.68 -13.07
C SER A 27 3.67 -13.24 -12.93
N THR A 28 2.57 -12.92 -13.61
CA THR A 28 1.95 -11.60 -13.55
C THR A 28 0.54 -11.70 -12.99
N LEU A 29 0.27 -10.92 -11.95
CA LEU A 29 -1.06 -10.70 -11.38
C LEU A 29 -1.55 -9.30 -11.78
N ASN A 30 -2.73 -9.22 -12.36
CA ASN A 30 -3.41 -7.95 -12.59
C ASN A 30 -4.71 -7.94 -11.78
N LEU A 31 -4.84 -6.96 -10.90
CA LEU A 31 -6.04 -6.67 -10.12
C LEU A 31 -6.58 -5.32 -10.57
N THR A 32 -7.80 -5.32 -11.09
CA THR A 32 -8.50 -4.09 -11.46
C THR A 32 -9.86 -4.10 -10.80
N ASP A 33 -10.25 -2.99 -10.21
CA ASP A 33 -11.56 -2.79 -9.57
C ASP A 33 -11.94 -3.95 -8.63
N SER A 34 -10.97 -4.41 -7.86
CA SER A 34 -11.05 -5.66 -7.10
C SER A 34 -10.85 -5.46 -5.61
N THR A 35 -11.41 -6.36 -4.81
CA THR A 35 -11.22 -6.37 -3.36
C THR A 35 -10.51 -7.64 -2.90
N VAL A 36 -9.43 -7.47 -2.12
CA VAL A 36 -8.76 -8.54 -1.38
C VAL A 36 -8.81 -8.20 0.10
N SER A 37 -9.69 -8.88 0.85
CA SER A 37 -9.95 -8.46 2.23
C SER A 37 -10.21 -9.61 3.20
N ASN A 38 -9.93 -9.36 4.49
CA ASN A 38 -10.18 -10.30 5.58
C ASN A 38 -9.53 -11.68 5.39
N ASN A 39 -8.41 -11.73 4.68
CA ASN A 39 -7.66 -12.96 4.53
C ASN A 39 -6.58 -13.01 5.60
N ALA A 40 -6.25 -14.21 6.05
CA ALA A 40 -5.28 -14.39 7.11
C ALA A 40 -4.32 -15.56 6.84
N THR A 41 -3.12 -15.48 7.42
CA THR A 41 -2.19 -16.60 7.50
C THR A 41 -1.84 -16.87 8.95
N VAL A 42 -1.50 -18.13 9.27
CA VAL A 42 -1.08 -18.51 10.63
C VAL A 42 0.43 -18.67 10.76
N ALA A 43 1.15 -18.77 9.65
CA ALA A 43 2.61 -18.94 9.63
C ALA A 43 3.27 -18.47 8.32
N GLN A 44 2.54 -17.79 7.45
CA GLN A 44 3.01 -17.41 6.12
C GLN A 44 3.23 -15.89 5.97
N PRO A 45 4.01 -15.45 4.98
CA PRO A 45 4.49 -14.08 4.90
C PRO A 45 3.42 -13.01 4.67
N ALA A 46 2.28 -13.32 4.02
CA ALA A 46 1.31 -12.28 3.67
C ALA A 46 -0.13 -12.69 3.92
N GLY A 47 -0.88 -11.84 4.60
CA GLY A 47 -2.32 -12.06 4.80
C GLY A 47 -3.11 -11.92 3.50
N GLY A 48 -2.92 -10.85 2.74
CA GLY A 48 -3.64 -10.57 1.50
C GLY A 48 -2.99 -11.22 0.28
N ILE A 49 -1.91 -10.64 -0.21
CA ILE A 49 -1.27 -10.99 -1.48
C ILE A 49 0.21 -11.32 -1.25
N TYR A 50 0.68 -12.41 -1.82
CA TYR A 50 2.09 -12.74 -1.86
C TYR A 50 2.59 -12.86 -3.29
N GLY A 51 3.50 -11.98 -3.70
CA GLY A 51 4.25 -12.04 -4.95
C GLY A 51 5.62 -12.66 -4.74
N PHE A 52 5.87 -13.80 -5.35
CA PHE A 52 7.13 -14.52 -5.25
C PHE A 52 8.19 -13.94 -6.20
N PHE A 53 9.38 -14.53 -6.27
CA PHE A 53 10.52 -13.98 -7.01
C PHE A 53 10.20 -13.65 -8.47
N ASN A 54 10.76 -12.54 -8.96
CA ASN A 54 10.61 -12.05 -10.33
C ASN A 54 9.16 -11.87 -10.79
N SER A 55 8.19 -11.93 -9.88
CA SER A 55 6.79 -11.72 -10.22
C SER A 55 6.50 -10.25 -10.52
N THR A 56 5.42 -10.01 -11.23
CA THR A 56 4.87 -8.66 -11.45
C THR A 56 3.46 -8.59 -10.89
N ILE A 57 3.17 -7.54 -10.12
CA ILE A 57 1.83 -7.30 -9.57
C ILE A 57 1.39 -5.90 -9.98
N ASN A 58 0.26 -5.81 -10.69
CA ASN A 58 -0.39 -4.56 -11.05
C ASN A 58 -1.72 -4.46 -10.31
N ILE A 59 -1.91 -3.39 -9.54
CA ILE A 59 -3.12 -3.12 -8.75
C ILE A 59 -3.67 -1.76 -9.16
N THR A 60 -4.88 -1.73 -9.70
CA THR A 60 -5.54 -0.50 -10.13
C THR A 60 -6.98 -0.49 -9.64
N GLY A 61 -7.46 0.64 -9.12
CA GLY A 61 -8.85 0.82 -8.70
C GLY A 61 -9.29 -0.12 -7.57
N SER A 62 -8.35 -0.68 -6.80
CA SER A 62 -8.62 -1.84 -5.96
C SER A 62 -8.46 -1.55 -4.47
N THR A 63 -9.11 -2.36 -3.64
CA THR A 63 -9.01 -2.27 -2.17
C THR A 63 -8.40 -3.53 -1.58
N ILE A 64 -7.30 -3.37 -0.86
CA ILE A 64 -6.62 -4.41 -0.09
C ILE A 64 -6.81 -4.07 1.40
N SER A 65 -7.68 -4.81 2.10
CA SER A 65 -8.08 -4.37 3.46
C SER A 65 -8.26 -5.49 4.47
N ASN A 66 -7.95 -5.16 5.74
CA ASN A 66 -8.17 -6.05 6.89
C ASN A 66 -7.54 -7.44 6.72
N ASN A 67 -6.46 -7.56 5.97
CA ASN A 67 -5.73 -8.81 5.86
C ASN A 67 -4.72 -8.93 7.00
N VAL A 68 -4.51 -10.13 7.51
CA VAL A 68 -3.63 -10.41 8.66
C VAL A 68 -2.53 -11.37 8.25
N GLY A 69 -1.31 -10.87 8.21
CA GLY A 69 -0.11 -11.69 8.03
C GLY A 69 0.49 -12.11 9.36
N ALA A 70 0.72 -13.39 9.55
CA ALA A 70 1.32 -13.89 10.80
C ALA A 70 2.79 -13.53 10.90
N ASP A 71 3.48 -13.33 9.77
CA ASP A 71 4.91 -13.06 9.73
C ASP A 71 5.21 -11.60 9.33
N VAL A 72 5.21 -11.23 8.06
CA VAL A 72 5.83 -9.96 7.62
C VAL A 72 4.94 -8.95 6.92
N ALA A 73 3.80 -9.32 6.36
CA ALA A 73 2.93 -8.37 5.66
C ALA A 73 1.45 -8.66 5.91
N GLY A 74 0.70 -7.63 6.27
CA GLY A 74 -0.75 -7.75 6.32
C GLY A 74 -1.34 -7.77 4.91
N GLY A 75 -1.11 -6.70 4.14
CA GLY A 75 -1.70 -6.52 2.81
C GLY A 75 -0.94 -7.24 1.70
N LEU A 76 0.28 -6.80 1.42
CA LEU A 76 1.09 -7.29 0.30
C LEU A 76 2.54 -7.57 0.71
N ARG A 77 3.01 -8.77 0.44
CA ARG A 77 4.43 -9.15 0.40
C ARG A 77 4.88 -9.25 -1.06
N SER A 78 5.99 -8.63 -1.43
CA SER A 78 6.51 -8.72 -2.79
C SER A 78 8.03 -8.95 -2.84
N LEU A 79 8.43 -9.89 -3.72
CA LEU A 79 9.82 -10.16 -4.12
C LEU A 79 9.97 -9.97 -5.65
N GLY A 80 9.34 -8.96 -6.20
CA GLY A 80 9.37 -8.64 -7.62
C GLY A 80 8.81 -7.24 -7.87
N ASN A 81 8.41 -6.93 -9.09
CA ASN A 81 7.93 -5.60 -9.42
C ASN A 81 6.46 -5.41 -9.04
N VAL A 82 6.13 -4.23 -8.53
CA VAL A 82 4.77 -3.86 -8.13
C VAL A 82 4.42 -2.48 -8.68
N ASN A 83 3.25 -2.35 -9.28
CA ASN A 83 2.69 -1.08 -9.70
C ASN A 83 1.29 -0.91 -9.09
N ILE A 84 1.08 0.17 -8.35
CA ILE A 84 -0.17 0.46 -7.64
C ILE A 84 -0.66 1.85 -8.05
N VAL A 85 -1.88 1.91 -8.57
CA VAL A 85 -2.51 3.16 -9.02
C VAL A 85 -3.94 3.23 -8.50
N ASN A 86 -4.37 4.41 -8.03
CA ASN A 86 -5.75 4.64 -7.59
C ASN A 86 -6.28 3.53 -6.68
N SER A 87 -5.54 3.14 -5.66
CA SER A 87 -5.89 1.97 -4.84
C SER A 87 -5.80 2.27 -3.34
N THR A 88 -6.53 1.52 -2.55
CA THR A 88 -6.61 1.69 -1.10
C THR A 88 -6.05 0.47 -0.36
N PHE A 89 -5.10 0.70 0.54
CA PHE A 89 -4.59 -0.26 1.50
C PHE A 89 -5.03 0.15 2.90
N SER A 90 -5.95 -0.60 3.52
CA SER A 90 -6.59 -0.19 4.77
C SER A 90 -6.67 -1.30 5.81
N GLY A 91 -6.26 -1.00 7.03
CA GLY A 91 -6.45 -1.91 8.17
C GLY A 91 -5.70 -3.24 8.08
N ASN A 92 -4.71 -3.36 7.19
CA ASN A 92 -3.92 -4.59 7.08
C ASN A 92 -2.92 -4.68 8.23
N THR A 93 -2.73 -5.87 8.78
CA THR A 93 -1.93 -6.09 9.99
C THR A 93 -0.88 -7.16 9.78
N SER A 94 0.37 -6.82 10.05
CA SER A 94 1.43 -7.80 10.33
C SER A 94 1.51 -8.03 11.84
N THR A 95 1.55 -9.30 12.29
CA THR A 95 1.53 -9.58 13.73
C THR A 95 2.90 -9.84 14.34
N ALA A 96 3.90 -10.21 13.55
CA ALA A 96 5.21 -10.59 14.08
C ALA A 96 6.31 -9.58 13.74
N TRP A 97 6.35 -9.09 12.48
CA TRP A 97 7.45 -8.28 12.01
C TRP A 97 6.97 -6.99 11.35
N HIS A 98 7.22 -6.75 10.06
CA HIS A 98 7.14 -5.45 9.41
C HIS A 98 6.07 -5.37 8.32
N GLY A 99 5.75 -4.14 7.87
CA GLY A 99 4.95 -3.90 6.68
C GLY A 99 3.48 -4.23 6.84
N GLY A 100 2.76 -3.51 7.68
CA GLY A 100 1.31 -3.70 7.81
C GLY A 100 0.59 -3.67 6.48
N GLY A 101 0.78 -2.60 5.68
CA GLY A 101 0.27 -2.50 4.32
C GLY A 101 1.09 -3.31 3.32
N ILE A 102 2.35 -2.92 3.12
CA ILE A 102 3.27 -3.54 2.14
C ILE A 102 4.62 -3.85 2.77
N PHE A 103 5.14 -5.03 2.47
CA PHE A 103 6.55 -5.38 2.64
C PHE A 103 7.17 -5.76 1.30
N HIS A 104 8.10 -4.93 0.82
CA HIS A 104 8.73 -5.05 -0.50
C HIS A 104 10.24 -5.27 -0.36
N THR A 105 10.80 -6.28 -1.04
CA THR A 105 12.21 -6.63 -0.86
C THR A 105 13.05 -6.74 -2.12
N ASP A 106 12.47 -6.91 -3.29
CA ASP A 106 13.22 -7.07 -4.53
C ASP A 106 12.49 -6.35 -5.67
N GLY A 107 13.24 -5.68 -6.55
CA GLY A 107 12.68 -4.97 -7.69
C GLY A 107 12.15 -3.57 -7.37
N ASN A 108 11.18 -3.12 -8.15
CA ASN A 108 10.64 -1.78 -8.07
C ASN A 108 9.18 -1.80 -7.59
N LEU A 109 8.87 -0.95 -6.62
CA LEU A 109 7.51 -0.64 -6.19
C LEU A 109 7.17 0.79 -6.64
N GLU A 110 6.19 0.94 -7.50
CA GLU A 110 5.63 2.25 -7.87
C GLU A 110 4.24 2.40 -7.26
N VAL A 111 4.03 3.50 -6.54
CA VAL A 111 2.74 3.80 -5.90
C VAL A 111 2.33 5.21 -6.30
N THR A 112 1.18 5.31 -6.94
CA THR A 112 0.67 6.58 -7.47
C THR A 112 -0.80 6.76 -7.13
N HIS A 113 -1.19 7.96 -6.69
CA HIS A 113 -2.56 8.32 -6.34
C HIS A 113 -3.28 7.26 -5.49
N SER A 114 -2.61 6.76 -4.46
CA SER A 114 -3.13 5.67 -3.63
C SER A 114 -3.18 6.07 -2.15
N THR A 115 -4.05 5.41 -1.40
CA THR A 115 -4.31 5.73 0.02
C THR A 115 -3.93 4.56 0.91
N PHE A 116 -3.10 4.82 1.92
CA PHE A 116 -2.70 3.87 2.97
C PHE A 116 -3.20 4.37 4.30
N SER A 117 -4.17 3.69 4.91
CA SER A 117 -4.76 4.13 6.17
C SER A 117 -4.98 2.98 7.14
N GLY A 118 -4.67 3.20 8.40
CA GLY A 118 -4.95 2.26 9.48
C GLY A 118 -4.21 0.93 9.41
N ASN A 119 -3.17 0.81 8.57
CA ASN A 119 -2.37 -0.40 8.53
C ASN A 119 -1.50 -0.50 9.80
N SER A 120 -1.18 -1.71 10.24
CA SER A 120 -0.52 -1.93 11.53
C SER A 120 0.60 -2.97 11.44
N ALA A 121 1.68 -2.69 12.15
CA ALA A 121 2.78 -3.61 12.38
C ALA A 121 3.30 -3.42 13.82
N PRO A 122 4.10 -4.34 14.37
CA PRO A 122 4.68 -4.19 15.70
C PRO A 122 5.43 -2.87 15.88
N ALA A 123 5.45 -2.37 17.11
CA ALA A 123 6.07 -1.09 17.45
C ALA A 123 7.54 -1.03 17.01
N GLY A 124 7.94 0.12 16.47
CA GLY A 124 9.30 0.37 15.97
C GLY A 124 9.50 0.01 14.49
N THR A 125 8.44 -0.38 13.78
CA THR A 125 8.50 -0.80 12.38
C THR A 125 7.56 0.03 11.50
N ALA A 126 7.71 -0.08 10.17
CA ALA A 126 6.79 0.59 9.23
C ALA A 126 5.46 -0.14 9.17
N SER A 127 4.37 0.61 9.29
CA SER A 127 3.03 0.08 9.19
C SER A 127 2.40 0.24 7.82
N GLY A 128 2.72 1.32 7.10
CA GLY A 128 2.28 1.53 5.72
C GLY A 128 3.12 0.71 4.74
N ILE A 129 4.33 1.18 4.45
CA ILE A 129 5.24 0.58 3.45
C ILE A 129 6.62 0.34 4.06
N LEU A 130 7.06 -0.90 4.05
CA LEU A 130 8.45 -1.24 4.33
C LEU A 130 9.16 -1.67 3.05
N VAL A 131 10.32 -1.07 2.80
CA VAL A 131 11.25 -1.50 1.74
C VAL A 131 12.50 -2.05 2.40
N ALA A 132 12.86 -3.28 2.08
CA ALA A 132 14.06 -3.91 2.64
C ALA A 132 14.86 -4.61 1.55
N THR A 133 16.14 -4.87 1.80
CA THR A 133 16.95 -5.67 0.90
C THR A 133 17.67 -6.79 1.66
N PHE A 134 17.51 -7.99 1.15
CA PHE A 134 18.20 -9.20 1.62
C PHE A 134 19.03 -9.84 0.51
N GLY A 135 19.09 -9.24 -0.67
CA GLY A 135 19.77 -9.71 -1.86
C GLY A 135 19.79 -8.66 -2.95
N PRO A 136 18.97 -8.78 -4.00
CA PRO A 136 18.86 -7.76 -5.04
C PRO A 136 18.39 -6.41 -4.49
N PRO A 137 18.70 -5.30 -5.18
CA PRO A 137 18.19 -3.98 -4.79
C PRO A 137 16.66 -3.92 -4.79
N ALA A 138 16.11 -3.18 -3.83
CA ALA A 138 14.69 -2.86 -3.74
C ALA A 138 14.48 -1.36 -3.73
N SER A 139 13.50 -0.87 -4.49
CA SER A 139 13.17 0.55 -4.52
C SER A 139 11.68 0.79 -4.43
N ALA A 140 11.27 1.85 -3.75
CA ALA A 140 9.92 2.38 -3.83
C ALA A 140 9.93 3.82 -4.35
N MET A 141 8.98 4.13 -5.24
CA MET A 141 8.72 5.46 -5.76
C MET A 141 7.29 5.86 -5.42
N LEU A 142 7.12 6.98 -4.73
CA LEU A 142 5.85 7.44 -4.20
C LEU A 142 5.45 8.76 -4.88
N THR A 143 4.26 8.82 -5.48
CA THR A 143 3.78 10.01 -6.19
C THR A 143 2.31 10.25 -5.87
N ASN A 144 1.97 11.42 -5.34
CA ASN A 144 0.59 11.85 -5.10
C ASN A 144 -0.23 10.89 -4.20
N ASN A 145 0.38 10.33 -3.16
CA ASN A 145 -0.28 9.39 -2.25
C ASN A 145 -0.72 10.04 -0.94
N VAL A 146 -1.63 9.39 -0.23
CA VAL A 146 -1.93 9.66 1.17
C VAL A 146 -1.51 8.47 2.03
N LEU A 147 -0.67 8.72 3.05
CA LEU A 147 -0.24 7.72 4.02
C LEU A 147 -0.58 8.23 5.44
N GLU A 148 -1.73 7.79 5.97
CA GLU A 148 -2.28 8.31 7.22
C GLU A 148 -2.69 7.24 8.20
N GLY A 149 -2.56 7.57 9.50
CA GLY A 149 -3.12 6.78 10.60
C GLY A 149 -2.60 5.35 10.67
N ASN A 150 -1.42 5.10 10.11
CA ASN A 150 -0.82 3.77 10.17
C ASN A 150 -0.27 3.53 11.58
N GLY A 151 -0.76 2.47 12.22
CA GLY A 151 -0.58 2.19 13.65
C GLY A 151 0.77 1.59 14.04
N GLY A 152 1.87 2.16 13.56
CA GLY A 152 3.23 1.78 13.92
C GLY A 152 4.07 3.01 14.26
N ALA A 153 5.40 2.85 14.30
CA ALA A 153 6.29 3.98 14.51
C ALA A 153 6.38 4.90 13.28
N PHE A 154 6.19 4.33 12.08
CA PHE A 154 6.41 5.05 10.82
C PHE A 154 5.43 4.62 9.73
N ALA A 155 4.98 5.56 8.89
CA ALA A 155 4.23 5.26 7.67
C ALA A 155 5.10 4.48 6.68
N CYS A 156 6.37 4.84 6.54
CA CYS A 156 7.36 4.11 5.76
C CYS A 156 8.65 3.86 6.52
N ALA A 157 9.37 2.79 6.18
CA ALA A 157 10.75 2.58 6.63
C ALA A 157 11.58 1.84 5.58
N ILE A 158 12.90 1.94 5.73
CA ILE A 158 13.89 1.19 4.97
C ILE A 158 14.63 0.27 5.94
N GLU A 159 14.81 -0.99 5.56
CA GLU A 159 15.60 -1.96 6.32
C GLU A 159 16.63 -2.68 5.44
N GLY A 160 17.69 -3.18 6.09
CA GLY A 160 18.81 -3.83 5.42
C GLY A 160 19.90 -2.87 4.92
N GLY A 161 21.01 -3.40 4.49
CA GLY A 161 22.21 -2.60 4.18
C GLY A 161 22.19 -1.96 2.79
N GLY A 162 21.93 -0.69 2.69
CA GLY A 162 22.43 0.20 1.63
C GLY A 162 21.89 0.10 0.21
N ALA A 163 21.10 -0.92 -0.15
CA ALA A 163 20.54 -1.08 -1.51
C ALA A 163 19.01 -0.91 -1.56
N ALA A 164 18.36 -0.65 -0.43
CA ALA A 164 16.95 -0.32 -0.37
C ALA A 164 16.76 1.21 -0.42
N THR A 165 15.80 1.68 -1.19
CA THR A 165 15.51 3.11 -1.32
C THR A 165 14.02 3.40 -1.31
N ILE A 166 13.63 4.54 -0.72
CA ILE A 166 12.32 5.15 -0.91
C ILE A 166 12.55 6.54 -1.47
N THR A 167 11.92 6.86 -2.57
CA THR A 167 12.00 8.15 -3.25
C THR A 167 10.62 8.75 -3.36
N SER A 168 10.45 9.99 -2.90
CA SER A 168 9.25 10.77 -3.21
C SER A 168 9.45 11.53 -4.52
N ASN A 169 8.41 11.53 -5.36
CA ASN A 169 8.30 12.41 -6.53
C ASN A 169 7.39 13.63 -6.28
N GLY A 170 6.91 13.80 -5.06
CA GLY A 170 6.07 14.92 -4.64
C GLY A 170 4.57 14.61 -4.65
N GLY A 171 3.82 15.54 -4.07
CA GLY A 171 2.37 15.45 -3.94
C GLY A 171 1.89 14.43 -2.91
N ASN A 172 2.77 13.89 -2.07
CA ASN A 172 2.34 12.97 -1.03
C ASN A 172 1.93 13.71 0.24
N VAL A 173 0.88 13.26 0.89
CA VAL A 173 0.47 13.68 2.23
C VAL A 173 0.78 12.55 3.20
N ILE A 174 1.66 12.80 4.16
CA ILE A 174 2.24 11.79 5.04
C ILE A 174 2.03 12.22 6.49
N SER A 175 1.37 11.39 7.30
CA SER A 175 1.03 11.75 8.69
C SER A 175 2.24 11.89 9.62
N ASP A 176 3.41 11.44 9.22
CA ASP A 176 4.65 11.57 9.97
C ASP A 176 5.80 12.09 9.08
N GLY A 177 7.01 12.11 9.59
CA GLY A 177 8.19 12.56 8.85
C GLY A 177 8.91 11.46 8.05
N SER A 178 8.31 10.29 7.89
CA SER A 178 8.90 9.14 7.18
C SER A 178 8.72 9.24 5.66
N CYS A 179 9.01 8.18 4.92
CA CYS A 179 8.87 8.11 3.46
C CYS A 179 9.79 9.04 2.65
N ASN A 180 10.83 9.61 3.26
CA ASN A 180 11.80 10.50 2.62
C ASN A 180 11.13 11.68 1.88
N PRO A 181 10.31 12.50 2.56
CA PRO A 181 9.55 13.58 1.92
C PRO A 181 10.45 14.66 1.33
N ILE A 182 10.00 15.28 0.24
CA ILE A 182 10.66 16.42 -0.43
C ILE A 182 9.79 17.69 -0.31
N ALA A 183 10.30 18.83 -0.80
CA ALA A 183 9.59 20.10 -0.71
C ALA A 183 8.20 20.14 -1.40
N GLY A 184 7.90 19.16 -2.24
CA GLY A 184 6.59 18.98 -2.89
C GLY A 184 5.64 18.06 -2.13
N ASP A 185 6.00 17.61 -0.92
CA ASP A 185 5.15 16.79 -0.06
C ASP A 185 4.63 17.57 1.15
N GLN A 186 3.56 17.09 1.76
CA GLN A 186 3.14 17.49 3.10
C GLN A 186 3.47 16.36 4.07
N SER A 187 4.42 16.59 4.96
CA SER A 187 4.81 15.64 5.99
C SER A 187 4.37 16.09 7.37
N SER A 188 4.19 15.14 8.28
CA SER A 188 3.64 15.37 9.63
C SER A 188 2.28 16.09 9.59
N THR A 189 1.44 15.68 8.63
CA THR A 189 0.18 16.34 8.28
C THR A 189 -0.95 15.31 8.28
N ASP A 190 -2.02 15.63 9.00
CA ASP A 190 -3.26 14.85 9.03
C ASP A 190 -4.05 15.09 7.73
N ALA A 191 -4.29 14.04 6.96
CA ALA A 191 -5.04 14.13 5.71
C ALA A 191 -6.57 14.20 5.91
N LEU A 192 -7.04 14.15 7.15
CA LEU A 192 -8.45 14.22 7.51
C LEU A 192 -9.32 13.21 6.75
N LEU A 193 -8.85 11.96 6.66
CA LEU A 193 -9.57 10.91 5.95
C LEU A 193 -10.81 10.44 6.71
N GLY A 194 -11.91 10.26 5.99
CA GLY A 194 -13.06 9.51 6.49
C GLY A 194 -12.77 8.01 6.66
N PRO A 195 -13.67 7.25 7.30
CA PRO A 195 -13.50 5.81 7.45
C PRO A 195 -13.53 5.09 6.10
N LEU A 196 -13.00 3.86 6.06
CA LEU A 196 -13.16 2.99 4.89
C LEU A 196 -14.64 2.71 4.67
N ALA A 197 -15.20 3.18 3.56
CA ALA A 197 -16.62 3.12 3.29
C ALA A 197 -16.92 2.98 1.78
N ASP A 198 -18.18 2.69 1.48
CA ASP A 198 -18.72 2.83 0.13
C ASP A 198 -18.93 4.32 -0.16
N ASN A 199 -17.96 4.92 -0.84
CA ASN A 199 -18.01 6.32 -1.29
C ASN A 199 -18.36 6.41 -2.78
N GLY A 200 -18.95 5.36 -3.34
CA GLY A 200 -19.19 5.16 -4.77
C GLY A 200 -18.10 4.33 -5.45
N GLY A 201 -18.37 3.88 -6.68
CA GLY A 201 -17.45 3.04 -7.43
C GLY A 201 -17.44 1.56 -7.05
N PRO A 202 -16.51 0.78 -7.62
CA PRO A 202 -16.52 -0.69 -7.48
C PRO A 202 -15.94 -1.21 -6.16
N THR A 203 -15.17 -0.37 -5.43
CA THR A 203 -14.41 -0.80 -4.25
C THR A 203 -14.46 0.26 -3.14
N LEU A 204 -14.29 -0.15 -1.88
CA LEU A 204 -14.30 0.76 -0.73
C LEU A 204 -13.09 1.71 -0.75
N THR A 205 -13.30 2.94 -0.29
CA THR A 205 -12.28 3.98 -0.27
C THR A 205 -12.30 4.77 1.05
N HIS A 206 -11.26 5.57 1.28
CA HIS A 206 -11.24 6.63 2.28
C HIS A 206 -11.40 7.98 1.56
N ALA A 207 -12.54 8.64 1.75
CA ALA A 207 -12.74 9.98 1.19
C ALA A 207 -12.04 11.04 2.06
N PRO A 208 -11.31 12.00 1.48
CA PRO A 208 -10.82 13.17 2.20
C PRO A 208 -11.99 13.99 2.74
N GLY A 209 -11.90 14.42 4.00
CA GLY A 209 -12.90 15.33 4.60
C GLY A 209 -12.72 16.78 4.14
N ALA A 210 -13.72 17.61 4.44
CA ALA A 210 -13.67 19.03 4.10
C ALA A 210 -12.43 19.71 4.71
N GLY A 211 -11.67 20.42 3.90
CA GLY A 211 -10.42 21.08 4.29
C GLY A 211 -9.23 20.13 4.41
N SER A 212 -9.34 18.91 3.91
CA SER A 212 -8.22 18.00 3.82
C SER A 212 -7.08 18.62 3.01
N PRO A 213 -5.83 18.53 3.49
CA PRO A 213 -4.66 18.98 2.74
C PRO A 213 -4.37 18.15 1.49
N ALA A 214 -5.05 17.02 1.30
CA ALA A 214 -4.93 16.20 0.10
C ALA A 214 -5.71 16.77 -1.10
N ILE A 215 -6.70 17.64 -0.85
CA ILE A 215 -7.54 18.21 -1.89
C ILE A 215 -6.72 19.21 -2.72
N ASP A 216 -6.78 19.12 -4.05
CA ASP A 216 -6.04 19.95 -5.02
C ASP A 216 -4.51 19.93 -4.84
N PHE A 217 -3.97 18.92 -4.17
CA PHE A 217 -2.56 18.90 -3.78
C PHE A 217 -1.66 18.02 -4.66
N ALA A 218 -2.20 17.13 -5.46
CA ALA A 218 -1.38 16.27 -6.32
C ALA A 218 -0.43 17.10 -7.19
N GLY A 219 0.85 16.78 -7.09
CA GLY A 219 1.93 17.54 -7.72
C GLY A 219 2.31 17.04 -9.12
N ALA A 220 3.61 16.88 -9.33
CA ALA A 220 4.18 16.36 -10.57
C ALA A 220 3.73 14.92 -10.86
N GLY A 221 3.70 14.53 -12.13
CA GLY A 221 3.36 13.16 -12.55
C GLY A 221 1.99 13.03 -13.22
N GLY A 222 1.22 14.11 -13.25
CA GLY A 222 -0.10 14.14 -13.90
C GLY A 222 -1.20 13.46 -13.09
N CYS A 223 -2.42 13.65 -13.55
CA CYS A 223 -3.60 13.00 -13.00
C CYS A 223 -3.95 11.77 -13.81
N PRO A 224 -4.26 10.63 -13.22
CA PRO A 224 -5.06 9.61 -13.88
C PRO A 224 -6.39 10.21 -14.37
N ALA A 225 -6.94 9.71 -15.46
CA ALA A 225 -8.19 10.25 -16.01
C ALA A 225 -9.37 10.17 -15.03
N THR A 226 -9.34 9.17 -14.16
CA THR A 226 -10.35 8.96 -13.11
C THR A 226 -9.68 8.57 -11.79
N ASP A 227 -10.42 8.71 -10.69
CA ASP A 227 -10.06 8.20 -9.38
C ASP A 227 -10.41 6.71 -9.20
N GLN A 228 -10.25 6.16 -7.99
CA GLN A 228 -10.59 4.76 -7.67
C GLN A 228 -12.07 4.45 -7.85
N ARG A 229 -12.94 5.43 -7.76
CA ARG A 229 -14.40 5.29 -7.92
C ARG A 229 -14.84 5.39 -9.38
N GLY A 230 -13.96 5.81 -10.28
CA GLY A 230 -14.28 6.12 -11.67
C GLY A 230 -14.70 7.58 -11.89
N GLU A 231 -14.63 8.44 -10.86
CA GLU A 231 -14.90 9.86 -10.99
C GLU A 231 -13.76 10.56 -11.74
N ALA A 232 -14.11 11.53 -12.59
CA ALA A 232 -13.13 12.24 -13.39
C ALA A 232 -12.16 13.06 -12.53
N ARG A 233 -10.90 13.15 -12.94
CA ARG A 233 -9.87 14.01 -12.36
C ARG A 233 -9.41 15.08 -13.37
N PRO A 234 -9.14 16.31 -12.94
CA PRO A 234 -9.44 16.90 -11.65
C PRO A 234 -10.91 17.36 -11.56
N GLN A 235 -11.46 17.54 -10.35
CA GLN A 235 -12.75 18.20 -10.13
C GLN A 235 -12.61 19.59 -9.52
N GLY A 236 -11.45 19.92 -8.98
CA GLY A 236 -11.12 21.21 -8.39
C GLY A 236 -10.11 22.03 -9.21
N ALA A 237 -9.26 22.76 -8.49
CA ALA A 237 -8.16 23.53 -9.07
C ALA A 237 -7.00 22.65 -9.51
N GLY A 238 -6.88 21.47 -8.93
CA GLY A 238 -5.86 20.44 -9.23
C GLY A 238 -6.42 19.05 -8.94
N CYS A 239 -5.58 18.03 -9.11
CA CYS A 239 -5.94 16.70 -8.67
C CYS A 239 -5.71 16.54 -7.18
N ASP A 240 -6.48 15.66 -6.55
CA ASP A 240 -6.27 15.28 -5.17
C ASP A 240 -5.16 14.24 -5.04
N SER A 241 -4.45 14.31 -3.94
CA SER A 241 -3.57 13.22 -3.52
C SER A 241 -4.37 12.07 -2.93
N GLY A 242 -3.89 10.83 -3.16
CA GLY A 242 -4.61 9.64 -2.73
C GLY A 242 -5.55 9.09 -3.80
N SER A 243 -6.35 8.10 -3.40
CA SER A 243 -7.16 7.29 -4.32
C SER A 243 -8.53 7.90 -4.68
N VAL A 244 -8.92 9.00 -4.05
CA VAL A 244 -10.24 9.65 -4.20
C VAL A 244 -10.07 11.09 -4.59
N GLU A 245 -10.90 11.55 -5.51
CA GLU A 245 -11.05 12.95 -5.95
C GLU A 245 -12.28 13.56 -5.30
N GLN A 246 -12.18 14.75 -4.75
CA GLN A 246 -13.28 15.51 -4.14
C GLN A 246 -13.56 16.80 -4.90
N GLU A 247 -14.83 17.29 -4.83
CA GLU A 247 -15.26 18.57 -5.36
C GLU A 247 -14.86 19.75 -4.45
#